data_22f599977809e2f47c74864997a248bb
#
_entry.id   22f599977809e2f47c74864997a248bb
#
_cell.length_a   1.000
_cell.length_b   1.000
_cell.length_c   1.000
_cell.angle_alpha   90.00
_cell.angle_beta   90.00
_cell.angle_gamma   90.00
#
_symmetry.space_group_name_H-M   'P 1'
#
loop_
_entity.id
_entity.type
_entity.pdbx_description
1 polymer ?
#
loop_
_entity_poly.entity_id
_entity_poly.type
_entity_poly.pdbx_seq_one_letter_code
_entity_poly.pdbx_strand_id
1 'polypeptide(L)'
;TVDLVAVEAAGHGVYSGMSAATTQLGTTGILHGSKSILMQTKDGQVVEPHSISAGLDYPGIGPLHAYLFKSGRGTFTSATDEEALEWASHLSKIEGIIPALETAHAFAILPKMNFKPTDIVVVCLSGRGDKDLATYMSNIKM
;
A
#
# COMPACT_ATOMS: atom_id res chain seq x y z
N THR A 1 22.99 3.52 -7.07
CA THR A 1 22.01 3.82 -5.99
C THR A 1 20.74 3.05 -6.31
N VAL A 2 20.14 2.37 -5.33
CA VAL A 2 18.86 1.67 -5.51
C VAL A 2 17.75 2.65 -5.22
N ASP A 3 16.77 2.74 -6.12
CA ASP A 3 15.54 3.48 -5.89
C ASP A 3 14.58 2.64 -5.03
N LEU A 4 14.02 3.26 -4.00
CA LEU A 4 13.08 2.62 -3.10
C LEU A 4 11.68 3.17 -3.38
N VAL A 5 10.74 2.27 -3.64
CA VAL A 5 9.34 2.63 -3.85
C VAL A 5 8.48 1.90 -2.82
N ALA A 6 7.72 2.66 -2.05
CA ALA A 6 6.75 2.14 -1.10
C ALA A 6 5.34 2.41 -1.62
N VAL A 7 4.46 1.43 -1.45
CA VAL A 7 3.08 1.52 -1.92
C VAL A 7 2.12 1.38 -0.75
N GLU A 8 1.28 2.39 -0.57
CA GLU A 8 0.23 2.43 0.45
C GLU A 8 -1.13 2.04 -0.15
N ALA A 9 -2.09 1.70 0.69
CA ALA A 9 -3.45 1.43 0.24
C ALA A 9 -4.25 2.72 0.12
N ALA A 10 -4.73 3.01 -1.08
CA ALA A 10 -5.64 4.14 -1.31
C ALA A 10 -7.11 3.78 -1.05
N GLY A 11 -7.42 2.53 -0.68
CA GLY A 11 -8.79 2.09 -0.48
C GLY A 11 -9.65 2.35 -1.72
N HIS A 12 -10.68 3.16 -1.59
CA HIS A 12 -11.55 3.57 -2.72
C HIS A 12 -11.02 4.82 -3.46
N GLY A 13 -9.79 5.24 -3.17
CA GLY A 13 -9.13 6.43 -3.71
C GLY A 13 -8.64 7.34 -2.59
N VAL A 14 -7.50 8.00 -2.80
CA VAL A 14 -6.84 8.81 -1.76
C VAL A 14 -7.77 9.81 -1.09
N TYR A 15 -8.60 10.51 -1.88
CA TYR A 15 -9.50 11.57 -1.38
C TYR A 15 -10.96 11.13 -1.25
N SER A 16 -11.23 9.83 -1.25
CA SER A 16 -12.59 9.28 -1.14
C SER A 16 -13.18 9.37 0.28
N GLY A 17 -12.35 9.63 1.28
CA GLY A 17 -12.70 9.49 2.69
C GLY A 17 -12.55 8.05 3.21
N MET A 18 -12.24 7.09 2.33
CA MET A 18 -12.01 5.67 2.62
C MET A 18 -10.65 5.28 2.04
N SER A 19 -9.59 5.59 2.75
CA SER A 19 -8.20 5.40 2.32
C SER A 19 -7.28 5.20 3.51
N ALA A 20 -6.17 4.51 3.31
CA ALA A 20 -5.08 4.34 4.28
C ALA A 20 -3.75 4.92 3.76
N ALA A 21 -3.79 5.82 2.75
CA ALA A 21 -2.61 6.45 2.16
C ALA A 21 -2.02 7.51 3.10
N THR A 22 -1.40 7.07 4.17
CA THR A 22 -0.93 7.89 5.29
C THR A 22 0.07 8.98 4.87
N THR A 23 0.99 8.71 3.93
CA THR A 23 1.97 9.73 3.52
C THR A 23 1.35 10.86 2.72
N GLN A 24 0.19 10.62 2.10
CA GLN A 24 -0.54 11.60 1.29
C GLN A 24 -1.58 12.39 2.10
N LEU A 25 -2.16 11.76 3.13
CA LEU A 25 -3.26 12.33 3.92
C LEU A 25 -2.85 12.74 5.33
N GLY A 26 -1.78 12.15 5.85
CA GLY A 26 -1.40 12.28 7.24
C GLY A 26 -0.48 13.46 7.53
N THR A 27 -0.31 13.70 8.80
CA THR A 27 0.60 14.69 9.37
C THR A 27 1.47 14.07 10.46
N THR A 28 2.52 14.78 10.90
CA THR A 28 3.36 14.29 12.00
C THR A 28 2.57 14.30 13.30
N GLY A 29 2.59 13.16 13.99
CA GLY A 29 1.95 13.01 15.30
C GLY A 29 2.57 11.86 16.08
N ILE A 30 1.89 11.46 17.16
CA ILE A 30 2.30 10.36 18.02
C ILE A 30 1.21 9.31 18.01
N LEU A 31 1.58 8.07 17.65
CA LEU A 31 0.68 6.93 17.66
C LEU A 31 1.39 5.76 18.36
N HIS A 32 0.72 5.13 19.33
CA HIS A 32 1.30 4.05 20.13
C HIS A 32 2.68 4.36 20.73
N GLY A 33 2.86 5.61 21.22
CA GLY A 33 4.12 6.06 21.83
C GLY A 33 5.25 6.40 20.84
N SER A 34 5.01 6.27 19.53
CA SER A 34 6.02 6.56 18.50
C SER A 34 5.66 7.81 17.70
N LYS A 35 6.66 8.68 17.49
CA LYS A 35 6.52 9.82 16.58
C LYS A 35 6.66 9.35 15.14
N SER A 36 5.62 9.59 14.35
CA SER A 36 5.56 9.16 12.96
C SER A 36 4.67 10.10 12.13
N ILE A 37 4.21 9.63 10.97
CA ILE A 37 3.15 10.24 10.18
C ILE A 37 1.89 9.40 10.41
N LEU A 38 0.79 10.07 10.69
CA LEU A 38 -0.51 9.42 10.89
C LEU A 38 -1.65 10.29 10.34
N MET A 39 -2.73 9.62 9.96
CA MET A 39 -3.98 10.27 9.57
C MET A 39 -4.69 10.76 10.82
N GLN A 40 -4.80 12.07 10.96
CA GLN A 40 -5.40 12.70 12.13
C GLN A 40 -6.12 14.01 11.77
N THR A 41 -7.11 14.36 12.57
CA THR A 41 -7.80 15.65 12.49
C THR A 41 -6.89 16.79 12.99
N LYS A 42 -7.34 18.03 12.82
CA LYS A 42 -6.62 19.21 13.36
C LYS A 42 -6.46 19.17 14.88
N ASP A 43 -7.37 18.48 15.56
CA ASP A 43 -7.37 18.33 17.02
C ASP A 43 -6.59 17.07 17.47
N GLY A 44 -5.90 16.39 16.55
CA GLY A 44 -5.08 15.24 16.84
C GLY A 44 -5.83 13.92 17.03
N GLN A 45 -7.12 13.86 16.67
CA GLN A 45 -7.88 12.61 16.70
C GLN A 45 -7.52 11.76 15.49
N VAL A 46 -7.28 10.47 15.70
CA VAL A 46 -6.98 9.53 14.63
C VAL A 46 -8.17 9.43 13.68
N VAL A 47 -7.90 9.55 12.38
CA VAL A 47 -8.89 9.31 11.32
C VAL A 47 -8.87 7.82 10.99
N GLU A 48 -10.07 7.23 10.90
CA GLU A 48 -10.23 5.83 10.56
C GLU A 48 -9.71 5.55 9.13
N PRO A 49 -8.79 4.59 8.97
CA PRO A 49 -8.30 4.19 7.66
C PRO A 49 -9.32 3.30 6.94
N HIS A 50 -9.07 3.00 5.66
CA HIS A 50 -9.80 1.98 4.94
C HIS A 50 -8.91 1.29 3.90
N SER A 51 -8.84 -0.03 3.99
CA SER A 51 -8.31 -0.94 2.97
C SER A 51 -8.90 -2.34 3.15
N ILE A 52 -9.09 -3.07 2.05
CA ILE A 52 -9.39 -4.51 2.09
C ILE A 52 -8.21 -5.35 2.59
N SER A 53 -7.02 -4.79 2.56
CA SER A 53 -5.79 -5.40 3.06
C SER A 53 -5.63 -5.12 4.54
N ALA A 54 -5.82 -6.14 5.39
CA ALA A 54 -5.75 -5.98 6.84
C ALA A 54 -4.41 -5.42 7.34
N GLY A 55 -3.30 -5.75 6.66
CA GLY A 55 -1.97 -5.24 7.02
C GLY A 55 -1.72 -3.79 6.62
N LEU A 56 -2.49 -3.24 5.66
CA LEU A 56 -2.41 -1.84 5.22
C LEU A 56 -3.55 -0.97 5.77
N ASP A 57 -4.57 -1.58 6.36
CA ASP A 57 -5.72 -0.89 6.98
C ASP A 57 -5.30 -0.31 8.35
N TYR A 58 -4.46 0.70 8.32
CA TYR A 58 -3.86 1.31 9.49
C TYR A 58 -3.64 2.82 9.30
N PRO A 59 -3.93 3.65 10.30
CA PRO A 59 -3.93 5.12 10.14
C PRO A 59 -2.54 5.76 10.20
N GLY A 60 -1.47 5.00 10.23
CA GLY A 60 -0.12 5.52 10.38
C GLY A 60 0.94 4.62 9.78
N ILE A 61 2.15 5.12 9.65
CA ILE A 61 3.31 4.35 9.20
C ILE A 61 4.39 4.27 10.28
N GLY A 62 5.25 3.27 10.18
CA GLY A 62 6.36 3.10 11.12
C GLY A 62 7.36 4.27 11.06
N PRO A 63 8.07 4.57 12.17
CA PRO A 63 9.03 5.67 12.22
C PRO A 63 10.14 5.60 11.16
N LEU A 64 10.58 4.39 10.80
CA LEU A 64 11.57 4.20 9.73
C LEU A 64 11.01 4.65 8.37
N HIS A 65 9.78 4.25 8.05
CA HIS A 65 9.13 4.65 6.79
C HIS A 65 8.88 6.16 6.76
N ALA A 66 8.46 6.74 7.88
CA ALA A 66 8.31 8.19 8.01
C ALA A 66 9.63 8.93 7.79
N TYR A 67 10.75 8.38 8.27
CA TYR A 67 12.08 8.93 8.01
C TYR A 67 12.47 8.84 6.53
N LEU A 68 12.27 7.67 5.90
CA LEU A 68 12.57 7.48 4.47
C LEU A 68 11.75 8.43 3.59
N PHE A 69 10.48 8.62 3.92
CA PHE A 69 9.61 9.59 3.24
C PHE A 69 10.10 11.03 3.41
N LYS A 70 10.32 11.47 4.66
CA LYS A 70 10.72 12.85 4.97
C LYS A 70 12.11 13.22 4.46
N SER A 71 13.03 12.27 4.43
CA SER A 71 14.38 12.47 3.88
C SER A 71 14.45 12.43 2.36
N GLY A 72 13.32 12.08 1.68
CA GLY A 72 13.31 11.89 0.23
C GLY A 72 14.12 10.67 -0.23
N ARG A 73 14.45 9.73 0.69
CA ARG A 73 15.20 8.51 0.35
C ARG A 73 14.35 7.48 -0.38
N GLY A 74 13.05 7.50 -0.16
CA GLY A 74 12.08 6.64 -0.84
C GLY A 74 10.95 7.44 -1.47
N THR A 75 10.44 6.96 -2.59
CA THR A 75 9.21 7.44 -3.22
C THR A 75 8.04 6.69 -2.62
N PHE A 76 7.02 7.41 -2.18
CA PHE A 76 5.80 6.82 -1.64
C PHE A 76 4.64 7.10 -2.58
N THR A 77 3.91 6.06 -2.91
CA THR A 77 2.74 6.10 -3.79
C THR A 77 1.64 5.22 -3.24
N SER A 78 0.52 5.12 -3.92
CA SER A 78 -0.58 4.28 -3.48
C SER A 78 -1.32 3.62 -4.63
N ALA A 79 -1.98 2.49 -4.32
CA ALA A 79 -2.90 1.79 -5.20
C ALA A 79 -4.25 1.61 -4.51
N THR A 80 -5.32 1.57 -5.29
CA THR A 80 -6.67 1.29 -4.78
C THR A 80 -6.86 -0.20 -4.52
N ASP A 81 -7.88 -0.52 -3.74
CA ASP A 81 -8.29 -1.91 -3.49
C ASP A 81 -8.65 -2.64 -4.79
N GLU A 82 -9.30 -1.95 -5.73
CA GLU A 82 -9.65 -2.50 -7.05
C GLU A 82 -8.40 -2.81 -7.87
N GLU A 83 -7.45 -1.89 -7.94
CA GLU A 83 -6.17 -2.10 -8.63
C GLU A 83 -5.38 -3.26 -8.02
N ALA A 84 -5.36 -3.37 -6.68
CA ALA A 84 -4.70 -4.47 -5.99
C ALA A 84 -5.34 -5.83 -6.33
N LEU A 85 -6.67 -5.92 -6.35
CA LEU A 85 -7.39 -7.14 -6.72
C LEU A 85 -7.15 -7.53 -8.18
N GLU A 86 -7.16 -6.57 -9.10
CA GLU A 86 -6.87 -6.81 -10.52
C GLU A 86 -5.46 -7.39 -10.68
N TRP A 87 -4.47 -6.77 -10.03
CA TRP A 87 -3.07 -7.22 -10.12
C TRP A 87 -2.81 -8.54 -9.41
N ALA A 88 -3.52 -8.83 -8.31
CA ALA A 88 -3.48 -10.16 -7.69
C ALA A 88 -3.98 -11.24 -8.64
N SER A 89 -5.08 -10.99 -9.33
CA SER A 89 -5.60 -11.90 -10.36
C SER A 89 -4.63 -12.06 -11.53
N HIS A 90 -4.05 -10.96 -11.99
CA HIS A 90 -3.07 -10.97 -13.08
C HIS A 90 -1.83 -11.80 -12.71
N LEU A 91 -1.22 -11.53 -11.56
CA LEU A 91 -0.06 -12.29 -11.08
C LEU A 91 -0.37 -13.78 -10.93
N SER A 92 -1.55 -14.12 -10.41
CA SER A 92 -1.96 -15.52 -10.26
C SER A 92 -2.07 -16.24 -11.61
N LYS A 93 -2.51 -15.54 -12.66
CA LYS A 93 -2.64 -16.11 -14.02
C LYS A 93 -1.30 -16.29 -14.71
N ILE A 94 -0.35 -15.36 -14.56
CA ILE A 94 0.92 -15.38 -15.29
C ILE A 94 2.02 -16.15 -14.57
N GLU A 95 2.03 -16.12 -13.23
CA GLU A 95 3.10 -16.71 -12.42
C GLU A 95 2.62 -17.88 -11.55
N GLY A 96 1.32 -18.14 -11.47
CA GLY A 96 0.76 -19.19 -10.60
C GLY A 96 0.88 -18.87 -9.11
N ILE A 97 1.09 -17.61 -8.75
CA ILE A 97 1.28 -17.15 -7.37
C ILE A 97 0.05 -16.36 -6.91
N ILE A 98 -0.56 -16.77 -5.81
CA ILE A 98 -1.60 -15.99 -5.14
C ILE A 98 -0.90 -15.08 -4.12
N PRO A 99 -0.76 -13.77 -4.39
CA PRO A 99 -0.09 -12.88 -3.45
C PRO A 99 -0.96 -12.57 -2.23
N ALA A 100 -0.34 -12.15 -1.14
CA ALA A 100 -1.08 -11.45 -0.09
C ALA A 100 -1.62 -10.11 -0.64
N LEU A 101 -2.77 -9.64 -0.13
CA LEU A 101 -3.37 -8.36 -0.54
C LEU A 101 -2.41 -7.18 -0.35
N GLU A 102 -1.60 -7.22 0.70
CA GLU A 102 -0.55 -6.23 0.96
C GLU A 102 0.39 -6.12 -0.24
N THR A 103 0.89 -7.25 -0.72
CA THR A 103 1.83 -7.29 -1.85
C THR A 103 1.16 -6.98 -3.18
N ALA A 104 -0.11 -7.32 -3.32
CA ALA A 104 -0.89 -6.98 -4.52
C ALA A 104 -0.89 -5.47 -4.81
N HIS A 105 -0.94 -4.63 -3.76
CA HIS A 105 -0.80 -3.17 -3.91
C HIS A 105 0.56 -2.79 -4.53
N ALA A 106 1.64 -3.47 -4.14
CA ALA A 106 2.96 -3.20 -4.71
C ALA A 106 3.03 -3.54 -6.20
N PHE A 107 2.38 -4.63 -6.64
CA PHE A 107 2.31 -4.98 -8.06
C PHE A 107 1.44 -4.00 -8.84
N ALA A 108 0.38 -3.47 -8.26
CA ALA A 108 -0.59 -2.59 -8.92
C ALA A 108 0.02 -1.26 -9.43
N ILE A 109 1.16 -0.85 -8.91
CA ILE A 109 1.82 0.37 -9.39
C ILE A 109 2.80 0.14 -10.56
N LEU A 110 3.15 -1.11 -10.87
CA LEU A 110 4.12 -1.40 -11.93
C LEU A 110 3.73 -0.80 -13.29
N PRO A 111 2.47 -0.89 -13.75
CA PRO A 111 2.08 -0.30 -15.03
C PRO A 111 2.07 1.24 -15.02
N LYS A 112 2.09 1.86 -13.85
CA LYS A 112 2.13 3.31 -13.68
C LYS A 112 3.56 3.85 -13.69
N MET A 113 4.56 2.97 -13.67
CA MET A 113 5.97 3.31 -13.66
C MET A 113 6.58 3.21 -15.06
N ASN A 114 7.59 4.04 -15.32
CA ASN A 114 8.32 4.00 -16.56
C ASN A 114 9.67 3.32 -16.35
N PHE A 115 9.86 2.15 -16.95
CA PHE A 115 11.09 1.37 -16.88
C PHE A 115 11.85 1.42 -18.19
N LYS A 116 13.18 1.45 -18.10
CA LYS A 116 14.07 1.26 -19.23
C LYS A 116 14.38 -0.23 -19.40
N PRO A 117 14.74 -0.69 -20.61
CA PRO A 117 15.09 -2.11 -20.82
C PRO A 117 16.27 -2.60 -19.99
N THR A 118 17.08 -1.70 -19.44
CA THR A 118 18.25 -2.00 -18.58
C THR A 118 17.95 -1.99 -17.10
N ASP A 119 16.74 -1.60 -16.71
CA ASP A 119 16.38 -1.51 -15.29
C ASP A 119 16.13 -2.90 -14.71
N ILE A 120 16.57 -3.09 -13.49
CA ILE A 120 16.28 -4.29 -12.70
C ILE A 120 15.27 -3.90 -11.63
N VAL A 121 14.08 -4.49 -11.72
CA VAL A 121 12.99 -4.24 -10.77
C VAL A 121 12.86 -5.42 -9.83
N VAL A 122 12.92 -5.16 -8.53
CA VAL A 122 12.72 -6.17 -7.49
C VAL A 122 11.48 -5.81 -6.70
N VAL A 123 10.48 -6.69 -6.72
CA VAL A 123 9.28 -6.56 -5.90
C VAL A 123 9.38 -7.49 -4.71
N CYS A 124 9.19 -6.95 -3.50
CA CYS A 124 9.15 -7.76 -2.28
C CYS A 124 7.80 -8.49 -2.21
N LEU A 125 7.78 -9.75 -2.59
CA LEU A 125 6.61 -10.62 -2.47
C LEU A 125 6.52 -11.17 -1.04
N SER A 126 6.12 -10.33 -0.10
CA SER A 126 5.95 -10.70 1.31
C SER A 126 4.60 -11.36 1.57
N GLY A 127 4.55 -12.21 2.59
CA GLY A 127 3.32 -12.89 2.99
C GLY A 127 2.88 -13.97 2.02
N ARG A 128 1.63 -14.38 2.17
CA ARG A 128 1.01 -15.43 1.34
C ARG A 128 -0.47 -15.14 1.16
N GLY A 129 -1.03 -15.44 -0.02
CA GLY A 129 -2.39 -15.06 -0.39
C GLY A 129 -3.49 -16.02 0.08
N ASP A 130 -3.14 -17.21 0.58
CA ASP A 130 -4.15 -18.17 1.05
C ASP A 130 -4.95 -17.66 2.27
N LYS A 131 -4.37 -16.75 3.07
CA LYS A 131 -5.10 -16.05 4.15
C LYS A 131 -6.20 -15.12 3.63
N ASP A 132 -6.09 -14.67 2.38
CA ASP A 132 -6.96 -13.66 1.77
C ASP A 132 -7.98 -14.25 0.78
N LEU A 133 -8.07 -15.59 0.67
CA LEU A 133 -8.94 -16.27 -0.29
C LEU A 133 -10.41 -15.85 -0.18
N ALA A 134 -10.92 -15.66 1.03
CA ALA A 134 -12.30 -15.21 1.23
C ALA A 134 -12.54 -13.83 0.62
N THR A 135 -11.59 -12.91 0.77
CA THR A 135 -11.65 -11.57 0.17
C THR A 135 -11.54 -11.66 -1.36
N TYR A 136 -10.63 -12.48 -1.87
CA TYR A 136 -10.52 -12.70 -3.31
C TYR A 136 -11.80 -13.26 -3.91
N MET A 137 -12.37 -14.31 -3.31
CA MET A 137 -13.59 -14.95 -3.79
C MET A 137 -14.81 -14.01 -3.81
N SER A 138 -14.90 -13.08 -2.87
CA SER A 138 -16.01 -12.12 -2.80
C SER A 138 -15.87 -10.92 -3.74
N ASN A 139 -14.65 -10.59 -4.18
CA ASN A 139 -14.38 -9.38 -4.93
C ASN A 139 -13.91 -9.62 -6.38
N ILE A 140 -13.28 -10.76 -6.68
CA ILE A 140 -12.87 -11.07 -8.05
C ILE A 140 -14.06 -11.68 -8.79
N LYS A 141 -14.57 -10.97 -9.80
CA LYS A 141 -15.56 -11.52 -10.74
C LYS A 141 -14.87 -12.57 -11.61
N MET A 142 -15.28 -13.80 -11.49
CA MET A 142 -14.87 -14.90 -12.38
C MET A 142 -15.49 -14.75 -13.76
#